data_09cefa2454a2b45e7ac4bd452dee4c26
#
_entry.id   09cefa2454a2b45e7ac4bd452dee4c26
#
_cell.length_a   1.000
_cell.length_b   1.000
_cell.length_c   1.000
_cell.angle_alpha   90.00
_cell.angle_beta   90.00
_cell.angle_gamma   90.00
#
_symmetry.space_group_name_H-M   'P 1'
#
loop_
_entity.id
_entity.type
_entity.pdbx_description
1 polymer ?
#
loop_
_entity_poly.entity_id
_entity_poly.type
_entity_poly.pdbx_seq_one_letter_code
_entity_poly.pdbx_strand_id
1 'polypeptide(L)'
;MARDIVHSIEIHADPKMVYDTVATRSGLAAFWTADVQGDEAQGGELTFGFKEAPVRLPMKVTRLDSPSEVEWDCPGGFPYWEGTTVLWSIDPSEHGAKVVFRHAGWPHAMPDYDFGSVSLTWALIVARLKDVVESGGTPNPALS
;
A
#
# COMPACT_ATOMS: atom_id res chain seq x y z
N MET A 1 7.12 18.55 13.33
CA MET A 1 6.99 17.10 13.49
C MET A 1 6.02 16.55 12.46
N ALA A 2 6.25 15.33 12.03
CA ALA A 2 5.38 14.66 11.10
C ALA A 2 4.45 13.69 11.83
N ARG A 3 3.35 13.30 11.17
CA ARG A 3 2.43 12.27 11.65
C ARG A 3 2.55 11.04 10.77
N ASP A 4 2.32 9.87 11.35
CA ASP A 4 2.34 8.61 10.61
C ASP A 4 1.00 7.90 10.72
N ILE A 5 0.59 7.30 9.61
CA ILE A 5 -0.53 6.35 9.59
C ILE A 5 0.08 4.96 9.75
N VAL A 6 -0.43 4.19 10.71
CA VAL A 6 0.04 2.81 10.96
C VAL A 6 -1.15 1.90 11.12
N HIS A 7 -1.14 0.81 10.35
CA HIS A 7 -2.14 -0.25 10.48
C HIS A 7 -1.42 -1.60 10.51
N SER A 8 -1.93 -2.53 11.30
CA SER A 8 -1.39 -3.88 11.30
C SER A 8 -2.52 -4.89 11.13
N ILE A 9 -2.22 -5.98 10.44
CA ILE A 9 -3.18 -7.03 10.18
C ILE A 9 -2.44 -8.36 10.10
N GLU A 10 -3.10 -9.44 10.54
CA GLU A 10 -2.59 -10.79 10.35
C GLU A 10 -3.27 -11.42 9.15
N ILE A 11 -2.47 -12.02 8.27
CA ILE A 11 -2.94 -12.67 7.05
C ILE A 11 -2.57 -14.15 7.12
N HIS A 12 -3.56 -15.02 6.91
CA HIS A 12 -3.36 -16.46 6.95
C HIS A 12 -2.84 -16.95 5.60
N ALA A 13 -1.59 -16.60 5.32
CA ALA A 13 -0.89 -16.98 4.10
C ALA A 13 0.61 -16.85 4.32
N ASP A 14 1.38 -17.51 3.46
CA ASP A 14 2.84 -17.45 3.50
C ASP A 14 3.33 -16.01 3.30
N PRO A 15 4.32 -15.54 4.09
CA PRO A 15 4.90 -14.20 3.90
C PRO A 15 5.31 -13.88 2.47
N LYS A 16 5.85 -14.84 1.74
CA LYS A 16 6.25 -14.65 0.34
C LYS A 16 5.07 -14.34 -0.56
N MET A 17 3.92 -14.96 -0.31
CA MET A 17 2.69 -14.69 -1.07
C MET A 17 2.19 -13.27 -0.80
N VAL A 18 2.23 -12.82 0.44
CA VAL A 18 1.87 -11.45 0.81
C VAL A 18 2.83 -10.46 0.15
N TYR A 19 4.12 -10.73 0.24
CA TYR A 19 5.15 -9.89 -0.39
C TYR A 19 4.90 -9.75 -1.89
N ASP A 20 4.71 -10.86 -2.59
CA ASP A 20 4.49 -10.83 -4.05
C ASP A 20 3.24 -10.03 -4.42
N THR A 21 2.25 -9.99 -3.54
CA THR A 21 1.02 -9.22 -3.79
C THR A 21 1.26 -7.71 -3.65
N VAL A 22 2.05 -7.27 -2.68
CA VAL A 22 2.33 -5.82 -2.50
C VAL A 22 3.48 -5.33 -3.37
N ALA A 23 4.32 -6.21 -3.89
CA ALA A 23 5.52 -5.83 -4.63
C ALA A 23 5.33 -5.83 -6.16
N THR A 24 4.21 -6.33 -6.66
CA THR A 24 3.98 -6.47 -8.11
C THR A 24 2.76 -5.66 -8.57
N ARG A 25 2.81 -5.25 -9.85
CA ARG A 25 1.67 -4.55 -10.46
C ARG A 25 0.41 -5.39 -10.42
N SER A 26 0.53 -6.67 -10.74
CA SER A 26 -0.63 -7.57 -10.74
C SER A 26 -1.25 -7.72 -9.36
N GLY A 27 -0.42 -7.83 -8.33
CA GLY A 27 -0.91 -7.93 -6.95
C GLY A 27 -1.58 -6.63 -6.49
N LEU A 28 -0.94 -5.49 -6.74
CA LEU A 28 -1.48 -4.19 -6.40
C LEU A 28 -2.80 -3.92 -7.13
N ALA A 29 -2.91 -4.36 -8.38
CA ALA A 29 -4.15 -4.23 -9.14
C ALA A 29 -5.27 -5.09 -8.59
N ALA A 30 -4.95 -6.18 -7.91
CA ALA A 30 -5.95 -7.06 -7.33
C ALA A 30 -6.59 -6.50 -6.05
N PHE A 31 -5.85 -5.72 -5.26
CA PHE A 31 -6.41 -5.26 -3.97
C PHE A 31 -6.51 -3.74 -3.82
N TRP A 32 -5.84 -2.94 -4.62
CA TRP A 32 -5.87 -1.48 -4.46
C TRP A 32 -6.64 -0.80 -5.59
N THR A 33 -6.03 -0.70 -6.76
CA THR A 33 -6.70 -0.12 -7.94
C THR A 33 -6.31 -0.91 -9.19
N ALA A 34 -7.27 -1.13 -10.08
CA ALA A 34 -7.02 -1.92 -11.29
C ALA A 34 -6.03 -1.25 -12.24
N ASP A 35 -5.87 0.07 -12.16
CA ASP A 35 -5.00 0.85 -13.05
C ASP A 35 -3.64 1.09 -12.40
N VAL A 36 -2.73 0.13 -12.51
CA VAL A 36 -1.36 0.21 -12.02
C VAL A 36 -0.42 0.09 -13.21
N GLN A 37 0.41 1.11 -13.41
CA GLN A 37 1.35 1.15 -14.54
C GLN A 37 2.76 1.44 -14.03
N GLY A 38 3.75 1.19 -14.88
CA GLY A 38 5.13 1.56 -14.60
C GLY A 38 6.03 0.38 -14.32
N ASP A 39 7.15 0.66 -13.66
CA ASP A 39 8.20 -0.30 -13.38
C ASP A 39 8.17 -0.67 -11.88
N GLU A 40 7.89 -1.93 -11.60
CA GLU A 40 7.80 -2.44 -10.22
C GLU A 40 9.15 -2.78 -9.60
N ALA A 41 10.23 -2.75 -10.36
CA ALA A 41 11.57 -3.06 -9.86
C ALA A 41 12.10 -1.96 -8.94
N GLN A 42 13.03 -2.32 -8.06
CA GLN A 42 13.69 -1.33 -7.21
C GLN A 42 14.37 -0.27 -8.08
N GLY A 43 14.13 0.99 -7.74
CA GLY A 43 14.56 2.13 -8.53
C GLY A 43 13.56 2.58 -9.59
N GLY A 44 12.53 1.78 -9.84
CA GLY A 44 11.46 2.12 -10.79
C GLY A 44 10.39 2.99 -10.16
N GLU A 45 9.44 3.42 -10.97
CA GLU A 45 8.30 4.20 -10.52
C GLU A 45 7.00 3.56 -10.96
N LEU A 46 6.10 3.37 -10.01
CA LEU A 46 4.73 2.92 -10.25
C LEU A 46 3.80 4.13 -10.27
N THR A 47 2.76 4.07 -11.09
CA THR A 47 1.69 5.08 -11.06
C THR A 47 0.35 4.37 -10.91
N PHE A 48 -0.50 4.98 -10.09
CA PHE A 48 -1.81 4.44 -9.73
C PHE A 48 -2.90 5.39 -10.22
N GLY A 49 -3.82 4.87 -11.03
CA GLY A 49 -4.94 5.63 -11.52
C GLY A 49 -6.22 5.30 -10.77
N PHE A 50 -7.07 6.30 -10.58
CA PHE A 50 -8.35 6.15 -9.87
C PHE A 50 -9.44 6.80 -10.70
N LYS A 51 -10.61 6.16 -10.78
CA LYS A 51 -11.71 6.65 -11.64
C LYS A 51 -12.12 8.09 -11.37
N GLU A 52 -12.06 8.52 -10.12
CA GLU A 52 -12.55 9.82 -9.70
C GLU A 52 -11.44 10.86 -9.52
N ALA A 53 -10.20 10.48 -9.76
CA ALA A 53 -9.07 11.39 -9.59
C ALA A 53 -8.56 11.84 -10.96
N PRO A 54 -8.35 13.15 -11.16
CA PRO A 54 -7.86 13.66 -12.44
C PRO A 54 -6.38 13.42 -12.65
N VAL A 55 -5.64 13.05 -11.59
CA VAL A 55 -4.19 12.81 -11.65
C VAL A 55 -3.87 11.39 -11.24
N ARG A 56 -2.75 10.89 -11.72
CA ARG A 56 -2.22 9.60 -11.30
C ARG A 56 -1.32 9.81 -10.09
N LEU A 57 -1.33 8.83 -9.19
CA LEU A 57 -0.49 8.87 -7.98
C LEU A 57 0.83 8.15 -8.26
N PRO A 58 1.96 8.85 -8.25
CA PRO A 58 3.26 8.21 -8.44
C PRO A 58 3.82 7.66 -7.13
N MET A 59 4.51 6.53 -7.22
CA MET A 59 5.27 5.95 -6.10
C MET A 59 6.60 5.45 -6.63
N LYS A 60 7.70 5.96 -6.10
CA LYS A 60 9.01 5.49 -6.45
C LYS A 60 9.37 4.29 -5.58
N VAL A 61 9.73 3.18 -6.20
CA VAL A 61 10.11 1.96 -5.48
C VAL A 61 11.54 2.13 -4.97
N THR A 62 11.69 2.39 -3.68
CA THR A 62 12.99 2.70 -3.08
C THR A 62 13.68 1.47 -2.52
N ARG A 63 12.92 0.46 -2.08
CA ARG A 63 13.51 -0.76 -1.54
C ARG A 63 12.59 -1.95 -1.71
N LEU A 64 13.17 -3.05 -2.15
CA LEU A 64 12.52 -4.36 -2.19
C LEU A 64 13.43 -5.34 -1.45
N ASP A 65 12.96 -5.88 -0.33
CA ASP A 65 13.68 -6.85 0.48
C ASP A 65 12.77 -8.06 0.73
N SER A 66 12.78 -8.98 -0.25
CA SER A 66 11.90 -10.16 -0.22
C SER A 66 12.30 -11.14 0.87
N PRO A 67 11.35 -11.68 1.64
CA PRO A 67 9.90 -11.44 1.61
C PRO A 67 9.43 -10.47 2.69
N SER A 68 10.27 -9.57 3.18
CA SER A 68 10.08 -8.83 4.42
C SER A 68 9.60 -7.40 4.24
N GLU A 69 10.08 -6.68 3.23
CA GLU A 69 9.80 -5.23 3.14
C GLU A 69 9.66 -4.74 1.71
N VAL A 70 8.71 -3.81 1.53
CA VAL A 70 8.53 -3.03 0.31
C VAL A 70 8.39 -1.57 0.74
N GLU A 71 9.23 -0.68 0.19
CA GLU A 71 9.19 0.74 0.52
C GLU A 71 9.05 1.59 -0.73
N TRP A 72 8.21 2.60 -0.64
CA TRP A 72 8.00 3.58 -1.71
C TRP A 72 8.12 4.99 -1.16
N ASP A 73 8.71 5.89 -1.96
CA ASP A 73 8.64 7.33 -1.72
C ASP A 73 7.57 7.93 -2.63
N CYS A 74 6.79 8.85 -2.09
CA CYS A 74 5.77 9.56 -2.86
C CYS A 74 6.29 10.94 -3.27
N PRO A 75 6.54 11.18 -4.57
CA PRO A 75 7.05 12.48 -5.03
C PRO A 75 5.96 13.54 -5.20
N GLY A 76 4.68 13.19 -5.06
CA GLY A 76 3.59 14.13 -5.25
C GLY A 76 2.29 13.44 -5.63
N GLY A 77 1.47 14.09 -6.43
CA GLY A 77 0.19 13.56 -6.91
C GLY A 77 -1.01 14.18 -6.20
N PHE A 78 -1.25 13.80 -4.96
CA PHE A 78 -2.35 14.34 -4.16
C PHE A 78 -1.86 15.37 -3.15
N PRO A 79 -2.75 16.27 -2.69
CA PRO A 79 -2.36 17.26 -1.67
C PRO A 79 -1.79 16.60 -0.42
N TYR A 80 -0.67 17.13 0.07
CA TYR A 80 0.06 16.67 1.26
C TYR A 80 0.83 15.36 1.09
N TRP A 81 0.75 14.67 -0.05
CA TRP A 81 1.44 13.38 -0.26
C TRP A 81 2.92 13.54 -0.59
N GLU A 82 3.32 14.68 -1.13
CA GLU A 82 4.72 14.91 -1.51
C GLU A 82 5.65 14.76 -0.31
N GLY A 83 6.69 13.96 -0.47
CA GLY A 83 7.69 13.73 0.57
C GLY A 83 7.30 12.68 1.60
N THR A 84 6.13 12.06 1.46
CA THR A 84 5.73 10.96 2.35
C THR A 84 6.33 9.64 1.88
N THR A 85 6.38 8.66 2.79
CA THR A 85 6.96 7.34 2.53
C THR A 85 5.98 6.25 2.93
N VAL A 86 5.81 5.25 2.08
CA VAL A 86 4.99 4.06 2.37
C VAL A 86 5.91 2.88 2.63
N LEU A 87 5.68 2.16 3.72
CA LEU A 87 6.43 0.95 4.07
C LEU A 87 5.47 -0.19 4.38
N TRP A 88 5.65 -1.30 3.68
CA TRP A 88 5.00 -2.57 3.97
C TRP A 88 6.02 -3.48 4.64
N SER A 89 5.80 -3.83 5.92
CA SER A 89 6.64 -4.77 6.66
C SER A 89 5.89 -6.09 6.84
N ILE A 90 6.53 -7.19 6.48
CA ILE A 90 5.89 -8.51 6.47
C ILE A 90 6.76 -9.46 7.30
N ASP A 91 6.21 -9.95 8.40
CA ASP A 91 6.91 -10.88 9.29
C ASP A 91 6.17 -12.21 9.38
N PRO A 92 6.89 -13.34 9.51
CA PRO A 92 6.25 -14.61 9.79
C PRO A 92 5.49 -14.54 11.12
N SER A 93 4.33 -15.18 11.18
CA SER A 93 3.55 -15.28 12.42
C SER A 93 3.08 -16.72 12.61
N GLU A 94 2.49 -17.00 13.77
CA GLU A 94 1.99 -18.34 14.09
C GLU A 94 1.01 -18.86 13.02
N HIS A 95 0.18 -17.99 12.46
CA HIS A 95 -0.87 -18.39 11.51
C HIS A 95 -0.58 -17.97 10.07
N GLY A 96 0.59 -17.42 9.78
CA GLY A 96 0.95 -16.99 8.44
C GLY A 96 1.88 -15.80 8.43
N ALA A 97 1.34 -14.59 8.24
CA ALA A 97 2.13 -13.38 8.16
C ALA A 97 1.47 -12.24 8.93
N LYS A 98 2.28 -11.46 9.62
CA LYS A 98 1.85 -10.19 10.20
C LYS A 98 2.33 -9.06 9.30
N VAL A 99 1.41 -8.22 8.86
CA VAL A 99 1.73 -7.08 8.02
C VAL A 99 1.58 -5.81 8.84
N VAL A 100 2.61 -4.97 8.83
CA VAL A 100 2.53 -3.63 9.38
C VAL A 100 2.69 -2.66 8.21
N PHE A 101 1.64 -1.89 7.98
CA PHE A 101 1.62 -0.83 6.97
C PHE A 101 1.90 0.50 7.65
N ARG A 102 2.81 1.31 7.06
CA ARG A 102 3.11 2.65 7.56
C ARG A 102 3.17 3.63 6.40
N HIS A 103 2.45 4.73 6.54
CA HIS A 103 2.54 5.86 5.62
C HIS A 103 2.99 7.06 6.43
N ALA A 104 4.26 7.39 6.33
CA ALA A 104 4.96 8.29 7.23
C ALA A 104 5.23 9.65 6.60
N GLY A 105 5.45 10.65 7.47
CA GLY A 105 5.91 11.96 7.03
C GLY A 105 4.82 12.95 6.69
N TRP A 106 3.60 12.74 7.14
CA TRP A 106 2.50 13.68 6.89
C TRP A 106 2.72 14.98 7.64
N PRO A 107 2.56 16.15 6.97
CA PRO A 107 2.78 17.43 7.63
C PRO A 107 1.65 17.77 8.61
N HIS A 108 1.99 18.50 9.68
CA HIS A 108 0.99 18.96 10.64
C HIS A 108 -0.02 19.94 10.03
N ALA A 109 0.34 20.60 8.92
CA ALA A 109 -0.56 21.51 8.23
C ALA A 109 -1.77 20.81 7.62
N MET A 110 -1.66 19.50 7.38
CA MET A 110 -2.80 18.71 6.88
C MET A 110 -3.90 18.67 7.95
N PRO A 111 -5.14 19.07 7.62
CA PRO A 111 -6.24 19.02 8.57
C PRO A 111 -6.50 17.61 9.10
N ASP A 112 -6.93 17.50 10.36
CA ASP A 112 -7.16 16.21 11.01
C ASP A 112 -8.17 15.35 10.26
N TYR A 113 -9.25 15.95 9.72
CA TYR A 113 -10.25 15.17 9.01
C TYR A 113 -9.72 14.62 7.68
N ASP A 114 -8.83 15.34 7.00
CA ASP A 114 -8.17 14.84 5.79
C ASP A 114 -7.22 13.70 6.13
N PHE A 115 -6.44 13.87 7.18
CA PHE A 115 -5.54 12.82 7.67
C PHE A 115 -6.33 11.56 8.05
N GLY A 116 -7.45 11.74 8.78
CA GLY A 116 -8.33 10.63 9.15
C GLY A 116 -8.96 9.94 7.95
N SER A 117 -9.34 10.69 6.93
CA SER A 117 -9.92 10.11 5.70
C SER A 117 -8.91 9.26 4.96
N VAL A 118 -7.66 9.70 4.85
CA VAL A 118 -6.60 8.92 4.24
C VAL A 118 -6.31 7.67 5.05
N SER A 119 -6.26 7.79 6.39
CA SER A 119 -6.05 6.65 7.27
C SER A 119 -7.16 5.60 7.13
N LEU A 120 -8.41 6.03 7.06
CA LEU A 120 -9.53 5.11 6.86
C LEU A 120 -9.44 4.41 5.50
N THR A 121 -9.09 5.15 4.46
CA THR A 121 -8.91 4.58 3.12
C THR A 121 -7.83 3.49 3.13
N TRP A 122 -6.70 3.77 3.78
CA TRP A 122 -5.63 2.77 3.91
C TRP A 122 -6.07 1.55 4.70
N ALA A 123 -6.85 1.75 5.77
CA ALA A 123 -7.37 0.62 6.55
C ALA A 123 -8.22 -0.31 5.69
N LEU A 124 -9.07 0.26 4.83
CA LEU A 124 -9.88 -0.53 3.88
C LEU A 124 -9.01 -1.24 2.84
N ILE A 125 -7.99 -0.57 2.33
CA ILE A 125 -7.05 -1.18 1.37
C ILE A 125 -6.29 -2.34 2.00
N VAL A 126 -5.81 -2.17 3.23
CA VAL A 126 -5.11 -3.23 3.97
C VAL A 126 -6.02 -4.43 4.22
N ALA A 127 -7.29 -4.17 4.55
CA ALA A 127 -8.28 -5.24 4.71
C ALA A 127 -8.53 -5.99 3.40
N ARG A 128 -8.53 -5.29 2.27
CA ARG A 128 -8.67 -5.91 0.95
C ARG A 128 -7.45 -6.76 0.60
N LEU A 129 -6.26 -6.34 0.99
CA LEU A 129 -5.06 -7.15 0.82
C LEU A 129 -5.23 -8.52 1.48
N LYS A 130 -5.70 -8.54 2.74
CA LYS A 130 -5.97 -9.78 3.45
C LYS A 130 -6.98 -10.65 2.68
N ASP A 131 -8.08 -10.05 2.25
CA ASP A 131 -9.13 -10.77 1.54
C ASP A 131 -8.61 -11.39 0.23
N VAL A 132 -7.87 -10.63 -0.55
CA VAL A 132 -7.31 -11.08 -1.82
C VAL A 132 -6.31 -12.22 -1.62
N VAL A 133 -5.38 -12.05 -0.68
CA VAL A 133 -4.34 -13.06 -0.45
C VAL A 133 -4.94 -14.36 0.07
N GLU A 134 -5.86 -14.28 1.04
CA GLU A 134 -6.49 -15.48 1.62
C GLU A 134 -7.43 -16.20 0.67
N SER A 135 -7.99 -15.49 -0.31
CA SER A 135 -8.87 -16.08 -1.32
C SER A 135 -8.14 -16.57 -2.58
N GLY A 136 -6.79 -16.54 -2.56
CA GLY A 136 -6.00 -16.99 -3.69
C GLY A 136 -5.88 -15.99 -4.83
N GLY A 137 -6.05 -14.70 -4.54
CA GLY A 137 -5.86 -13.63 -5.51
C GLY A 137 -7.13 -13.16 -6.20
N THR A 138 -8.31 -13.65 -5.79
CA THR A 138 -9.58 -13.23 -6.37
C THR A 138 -10.09 -12.01 -5.60
N PRO A 139 -10.20 -10.83 -6.23
CA PRO A 139 -10.68 -9.65 -5.54
C PRO A 139 -12.15 -9.77 -5.16
N ASN A 140 -12.51 -9.19 -4.01
CA ASN A 140 -13.89 -9.11 -3.59
C ASN A 140 -14.56 -7.92 -4.31
N PRO A 141 -15.52 -8.16 -5.21
CA PRO A 141 -16.12 -7.06 -5.98
C PRO A 141 -16.86 -6.03 -5.12
N ALA A 142 -17.28 -6.41 -3.91
CA ALA A 142 -17.95 -5.47 -3.02
C ALA A 142 -17.01 -4.39 -2.47
N LEU A 143 -15.70 -4.61 -2.54
CA LEU A 143 -14.68 -3.68 -2.07
C LEU A 143 -14.06 -2.86 -3.20
N SER A 144 -14.48 -3.09 -4.42
CA SER A 144 -13.93 -2.41 -5.60
C SER A 144 -14.46 -0.99 -5.74
#